data_257be0091509b345e1156043d1918c6d
#
_entry.id   257be0091509b345e1156043d1918c6d
#
_cell.length_a   1.000
_cell.length_b   1.000
_cell.length_c   1.000
_cell.angle_alpha   90.00
_cell.angle_beta   90.00
_cell.angle_gamma   90.00
#
_symmetry.space_group_name_H-M   'P 1'
#
loop_
_entity.id
_entity.type
_entity.pdbx_description
1 polymer ?
#
loop_
_entity_poly.entity_id
_entity_poly.type
_entity_poly.pdbx_seq_one_letter_code
_entity_poly.pdbx_strand_id
1 'polypeptide(L)'
;DGLQPHKRTRRQWNSIPDAQKQLVVEVALDHPVLSPRELSVKLTDEQKVFISESSVYRILKSRGLITTPMHILLSASNEFKDKTHFVHEMWQTDFTYFKIIGWGWYYLSTILDDYSRYIVHWELCRDMKTSDVERTVERALAVAGLQNGQRPKLLSDNGACYISADLKKYLKSKKITPIHGRVNHPQTQGKIERYHRSMKNVVKLDNYYCPEELNASLEKFVNYYNHQRYHESLDNVTPADVYFGKREKILQRREKIKAQNMNYRRALYFTEKLNFINPTL
;
A
#
# COMPACT_ATOMS: atom_id res chain seq x y z
N ASP A 1 22.63 43.19 -18.01
CA ASP A 1 21.44 42.50 -18.60
C ASP A 1 21.63 41.00 -18.90
N GLY A 2 22.64 40.34 -18.36
CA GLY A 2 22.98 38.94 -18.69
C GLY A 2 22.39 37.85 -17.77
N LEU A 3 21.50 38.18 -16.82
CA LEU A 3 21.03 37.22 -15.79
C LEU A 3 19.53 36.84 -15.86
N GLN A 4 18.83 37.19 -16.93
CA GLN A 4 17.49 36.66 -17.13
C GLN A 4 17.59 35.26 -17.72
N PRO A 5 16.99 34.22 -17.07
CA PRO A 5 16.98 32.88 -17.63
C PRO A 5 16.24 32.93 -18.98
N HIS A 6 16.94 32.59 -20.07
CA HIS A 6 16.32 32.47 -21.37
C HIS A 6 15.10 31.54 -21.26
N LYS A 7 13.90 32.08 -21.45
CA LYS A 7 12.69 31.27 -21.61
C LYS A 7 12.92 30.34 -22.77
N ARG A 8 12.98 29.02 -22.50
CA ARG A 8 13.05 28.00 -23.54
C ARG A 8 11.81 28.12 -24.41
N THR A 9 11.94 28.71 -25.59
CA THR A 9 10.86 28.92 -26.54
C THR A 9 10.43 27.65 -27.27
N ARG A 10 11.22 26.56 -27.18
CA ARG A 10 10.93 25.31 -27.85
C ARG A 10 10.44 24.25 -26.86
N ARG A 11 9.29 23.66 -27.19
CA ARG A 11 8.75 22.48 -26.50
C ARG A 11 9.75 21.34 -26.58
N GLN A 12 9.95 20.61 -25.48
CA GLN A 12 10.81 19.41 -25.48
C GLN A 12 10.02 18.20 -25.99
N TRP A 13 10.70 17.24 -26.62
CA TRP A 13 10.06 16.04 -27.17
C TRP A 13 9.28 15.20 -26.14
N ASN A 14 9.64 15.26 -24.87
CA ASN A 14 8.97 14.56 -23.77
C ASN A 14 7.92 15.41 -23.04
N SER A 15 7.56 16.57 -23.58
CA SER A 15 6.53 17.43 -23.01
C SER A 15 5.19 16.70 -22.95
N ILE A 16 4.50 16.83 -21.81
CA ILE A 16 3.20 16.22 -21.63
C ILE A 16 2.16 17.04 -22.42
N PRO A 17 1.38 16.42 -23.32
CA PRO A 17 0.30 17.08 -24.05
C PRO A 17 -0.74 17.68 -23.11
N ASP A 18 -1.39 18.78 -23.52
CA ASP A 18 -2.35 19.47 -22.66
C ASP A 18 -3.58 18.62 -22.35
N ALA A 19 -4.04 17.78 -23.27
CA ALA A 19 -5.08 16.79 -22.99
C ALA A 19 -4.70 15.83 -21.86
N GLN A 20 -3.45 15.37 -21.79
CA GLN A 20 -2.97 14.54 -20.72
C GLN A 20 -2.83 15.30 -19.39
N LYS A 21 -2.49 16.60 -19.42
CA LYS A 21 -2.49 17.45 -18.22
C LYS A 21 -3.90 17.65 -17.69
N GLN A 22 -4.86 17.85 -18.57
CA GLN A 22 -6.26 17.99 -18.19
C GLN A 22 -6.80 16.71 -17.55
N LEU A 23 -6.50 15.55 -18.12
CA LEU A 23 -6.85 14.26 -17.56
C LEU A 23 -6.30 14.06 -16.12
N VAL A 24 -5.05 14.52 -15.83
CA VAL A 24 -4.52 14.51 -14.47
C VAL A 24 -5.39 15.27 -13.49
N VAL A 25 -5.87 16.44 -13.90
CA VAL A 25 -6.74 17.31 -13.07
C VAL A 25 -8.07 16.63 -12.82
N GLU A 26 -8.72 16.08 -13.86
CA GLU A 26 -9.99 15.37 -13.76
C GLU A 26 -9.89 14.19 -12.79
N VAL A 27 -8.91 13.30 -12.98
CA VAL A 27 -8.70 12.14 -12.09
C VAL A 27 -8.38 12.59 -10.65
N ALA A 28 -7.67 13.70 -10.45
CA ALA A 28 -7.39 14.22 -9.12
C ALA A 28 -8.64 14.78 -8.42
N LEU A 29 -9.55 15.41 -9.16
CA LEU A 29 -10.83 15.91 -8.63
C LEU A 29 -11.77 14.75 -8.25
N ASP A 30 -11.79 13.68 -9.05
CA ASP A 30 -12.57 12.47 -8.76
C ASP A 30 -12.00 11.68 -7.55
N HIS A 31 -10.70 11.82 -7.27
CA HIS A 31 -10.00 11.10 -6.22
C HIS A 31 -9.16 12.03 -5.33
N PRO A 32 -9.77 12.95 -4.59
CA PRO A 32 -9.06 14.01 -3.84
C PRO A 32 -8.17 13.50 -2.70
N VAL A 33 -8.37 12.26 -2.26
CA VAL A 33 -7.58 11.64 -1.18
C VAL A 33 -6.30 10.97 -1.67
N LEU A 34 -6.13 10.79 -2.98
CA LEU A 34 -4.96 10.14 -3.53
C LEU A 34 -3.77 11.10 -3.61
N SER A 35 -2.61 10.62 -3.23
CA SER A 35 -1.35 11.35 -3.41
C SER A 35 -0.95 11.44 -4.89
N PRO A 36 -0.08 12.39 -5.28
CA PRO A 36 0.45 12.46 -6.65
C PRO A 36 1.08 11.17 -7.14
N ARG A 37 1.68 10.37 -6.25
CA ARG A 37 2.23 9.05 -6.53
C ARG A 37 1.13 8.06 -6.90
N GLU A 38 0.09 7.97 -6.09
CA GLU A 38 -1.03 7.07 -6.32
C GLU A 38 -1.81 7.47 -7.59
N LEU A 39 -2.00 8.76 -7.83
CA LEU A 39 -2.59 9.28 -9.07
C LEU A 39 -1.76 8.91 -10.31
N SER A 40 -0.42 9.02 -10.24
CA SER A 40 0.47 8.59 -11.34
C SER A 40 0.27 7.11 -11.70
N VAL A 41 0.16 6.26 -10.67
CA VAL A 41 -0.07 4.83 -10.84
C VAL A 41 -1.47 4.56 -11.41
N LYS A 42 -2.49 5.19 -10.85
CA LYS A 42 -3.89 5.05 -11.30
C LYS A 42 -4.07 5.49 -12.75
N LEU A 43 -3.48 6.61 -13.15
CA LEU A 43 -3.46 7.06 -14.55
C LEU A 43 -2.83 6.02 -15.49
N THR A 44 -1.74 5.41 -15.06
CA THR A 44 -1.06 4.38 -15.87
C THR A 44 -1.91 3.10 -15.98
N ASP A 45 -2.49 2.64 -14.87
CA ASP A 45 -3.21 1.37 -14.83
C ASP A 45 -4.59 1.45 -15.49
N GLU A 46 -5.33 2.54 -15.25
CA GLU A 46 -6.73 2.68 -15.72
C GLU A 46 -6.81 3.43 -17.07
N GLN A 47 -6.12 4.57 -17.17
CA GLN A 47 -6.22 5.46 -18.33
C GLN A 47 -5.17 5.16 -19.42
N LYS A 48 -4.21 4.24 -19.15
CA LYS A 48 -3.10 3.93 -20.07
C LYS A 48 -2.22 5.15 -20.39
N VAL A 49 -2.18 6.13 -19.50
CA VAL A 49 -1.41 7.36 -19.64
C VAL A 49 -0.31 7.40 -18.58
N PHE A 50 0.94 7.28 -19.02
CA PHE A 50 2.09 7.37 -18.14
C PHE A 50 2.50 8.82 -17.91
N ILE A 51 2.43 9.26 -16.64
CA ILE A 51 2.94 10.54 -16.18
C ILE A 51 3.66 10.30 -14.86
N SER A 52 4.91 10.75 -14.74
CA SER A 52 5.67 10.55 -13.50
C SER A 52 5.06 11.31 -12.33
N GLU A 53 5.24 10.79 -11.12
CA GLU A 53 4.79 11.42 -9.87
C GLU A 53 5.18 12.90 -9.78
N SER A 54 6.45 13.22 -10.05
CA SER A 54 6.94 14.61 -10.04
C SER A 54 6.27 15.51 -11.08
N SER A 55 5.80 14.94 -12.19
CA SER A 55 5.05 15.68 -13.20
C SER A 55 3.59 15.86 -12.79
N VAL A 56 2.95 14.84 -12.22
CA VAL A 56 1.61 14.95 -11.61
C VAL A 56 1.63 16.03 -10.54
N TYR A 57 2.58 16.00 -9.61
CA TYR A 57 2.73 17.02 -8.58
C TYR A 57 2.82 18.44 -9.17
N ARG A 58 3.70 18.65 -10.18
CA ARG A 58 3.86 19.97 -10.82
C ARG A 58 2.58 20.46 -11.52
N ILE A 59 1.85 19.54 -12.19
CA ILE A 59 0.58 19.87 -12.84
C ILE A 59 -0.44 20.29 -11.79
N LEU A 60 -0.64 19.52 -10.74
CA LEU A 60 -1.60 19.81 -9.68
C LEU A 60 -1.24 21.08 -8.90
N LYS A 61 0.05 21.30 -8.60
CA LYS A 61 0.54 22.53 -7.97
C LYS A 61 0.27 23.76 -8.83
N SER A 62 0.49 23.69 -10.14
CA SER A 62 0.23 24.81 -11.06
C SER A 62 -1.25 25.15 -11.19
N ARG A 63 -2.14 24.25 -10.80
CA ARG A 63 -3.60 24.43 -10.78
C ARG A 63 -4.15 24.74 -9.38
N GLY A 64 -3.27 24.94 -8.39
CA GLY A 64 -3.67 25.23 -6.99
C GLY A 64 -4.31 24.05 -6.25
N LEU A 65 -4.21 22.82 -6.78
CA LEU A 65 -4.79 21.62 -6.18
C LEU A 65 -3.92 20.99 -5.10
N ILE A 66 -2.67 21.46 -4.92
CA ILE A 66 -1.78 21.07 -3.83
C ILE A 66 -1.41 22.30 -3.04
N THR A 67 -1.91 22.40 -1.83
CA THR A 67 -1.70 23.53 -0.91
C THR A 67 -0.64 23.25 0.15
N THR A 68 -0.42 21.99 0.52
CA THR A 68 0.55 21.58 1.52
C THR A 68 1.89 21.20 0.90
N PRO A 69 3.03 21.62 1.51
CA PRO A 69 4.35 21.12 1.11
C PRO A 69 4.37 19.60 1.25
N MET A 70 4.92 18.93 0.25
CA MET A 70 5.16 17.49 0.32
C MET A 70 6.12 17.23 1.47
N HIS A 71 5.66 16.56 2.54
CA HIS A 71 6.56 16.05 3.55
C HIS A 71 7.42 14.97 2.90
N ILE A 72 8.72 15.23 2.82
CA ILE A 72 9.70 14.23 2.44
C ILE A 72 9.74 13.24 3.60
N LEU A 73 9.05 12.11 3.44
CA LEU A 73 9.22 10.96 4.32
C LEU A 73 10.64 10.46 4.06
N LEU A 74 11.55 10.75 4.98
CA LEU A 74 12.86 10.11 4.98
C LEU A 74 12.62 8.60 4.97
N SER A 75 13.10 7.92 3.95
CA SER A 75 13.03 6.46 3.88
C SER A 75 13.76 5.91 5.09
N ALA A 76 13.06 5.15 5.92
CA ALA A 76 13.70 4.42 7.01
C ALA A 76 14.70 3.46 6.40
N SER A 77 15.99 3.76 6.62
CA SER A 77 17.09 2.97 6.11
C SER A 77 17.10 1.59 6.77
N ASN A 78 17.18 0.53 5.94
CA ASN A 78 17.65 -0.83 6.26
C ASN A 78 17.07 -1.47 7.53
N GLU A 79 15.78 -1.78 7.53
CA GLU A 79 15.09 -2.28 8.72
C GLU A 79 15.18 -3.81 8.92
N PHE A 80 15.65 -4.59 7.95
CA PHE A 80 15.74 -6.04 8.09
C PHE A 80 16.90 -6.63 7.28
N LYS A 81 17.78 -7.35 7.94
CA LYS A 81 18.83 -8.13 7.27
C LYS A 81 18.25 -9.34 6.53
N ASP A 82 17.19 -9.94 7.07
CA ASP A 82 16.53 -11.12 6.50
C ASP A 82 15.15 -10.75 5.94
N LYS A 83 15.10 -10.36 4.66
CA LYS A 83 13.84 -10.10 3.97
C LYS A 83 13.18 -11.42 3.57
N THR A 84 11.85 -11.49 3.70
CA THR A 84 11.07 -12.60 3.14
C THR A 84 11.07 -12.55 1.61
N HIS A 85 11.04 -13.72 0.98
CA HIS A 85 11.19 -13.87 -0.47
C HIS A 85 9.94 -14.36 -1.19
N PHE A 86 8.98 -14.95 -0.47
CA PHE A 86 7.73 -15.47 -1.04
C PHE A 86 6.57 -15.39 -0.05
N VAL A 87 5.38 -15.48 -0.58
CA VAL A 87 4.13 -15.48 0.18
C VAL A 87 4.07 -16.67 1.14
N HIS A 88 3.60 -16.45 2.36
CA HIS A 88 3.54 -17.46 3.44
C HIS A 88 4.89 -17.96 3.96
N GLU A 89 5.99 -17.27 3.70
CA GLU A 89 7.25 -17.57 4.38
C GLU A 89 7.18 -17.19 5.86
N MET A 90 6.60 -16.01 6.13
CA MET A 90 6.43 -15.50 7.50
C MET A 90 5.15 -14.66 7.57
N TRP A 91 4.40 -14.84 8.66
CA TRP A 91 3.29 -13.99 9.04
C TRP A 91 3.66 -13.15 10.24
N GLN A 92 3.19 -11.92 10.27
CA GLN A 92 3.23 -11.05 11.45
C GLN A 92 1.87 -11.08 12.12
N THR A 93 1.84 -11.13 13.45
CA THR A 93 0.63 -11.03 14.26
C THR A 93 0.82 -10.00 15.36
N ASP A 94 -0.24 -9.24 15.61
CA ASP A 94 -0.27 -8.26 16.69
C ASP A 94 -1.72 -7.91 17.04
N PHE A 95 -1.92 -7.46 18.28
CA PHE A 95 -3.18 -6.89 18.72
C PHE A 95 -3.17 -5.36 18.67
N THR A 96 -4.27 -4.79 18.24
CA THR A 96 -4.55 -3.38 18.47
C THR A 96 -5.94 -3.21 19.05
N TYR A 97 -6.23 -2.05 19.66
CA TYR A 97 -7.47 -1.86 20.42
C TYR A 97 -8.26 -0.66 19.94
N PHE A 98 -9.59 -0.78 20.10
CA PHE A 98 -10.59 0.24 19.84
C PHE A 98 -11.54 0.36 21.01
N LYS A 99 -12.05 1.58 21.24
CA LYS A 99 -13.08 1.82 22.23
C LYS A 99 -14.42 1.99 21.52
N ILE A 100 -15.45 1.28 21.99
CA ILE A 100 -16.83 1.41 21.53
C ILE A 100 -17.64 2.07 22.64
N ILE A 101 -18.37 3.11 22.30
CA ILE A 101 -19.16 3.89 23.26
C ILE A 101 -20.23 2.98 23.87
N GLY A 102 -20.27 2.92 25.23
CA GLY A 102 -21.20 2.06 25.96
C GLY A 102 -20.83 0.58 26.07
N TRP A 103 -19.82 0.11 25.26
CA TRP A 103 -19.41 -1.31 25.22
C TRP A 103 -18.01 -1.57 25.76
N GLY A 104 -17.16 -0.52 25.88
CA GLY A 104 -15.80 -0.64 26.39
C GLY A 104 -14.75 -0.93 25.29
N TRP A 105 -13.71 -1.65 25.67
CA TRP A 105 -12.57 -1.95 24.80
C TRP A 105 -12.77 -3.25 24.02
N TYR A 106 -12.37 -3.22 22.76
CA TYR A 106 -12.29 -4.36 21.84
C TYR A 106 -10.90 -4.43 21.26
N TYR A 107 -10.47 -5.64 20.94
CA TYR A 107 -9.12 -5.95 20.49
C TYR A 107 -9.17 -6.56 19.10
N LEU A 108 -8.44 -5.97 18.17
CA LEU A 108 -8.31 -6.49 16.82
C LEU A 108 -7.06 -7.36 16.76
N SER A 109 -7.24 -8.65 16.58
CA SER A 109 -6.19 -9.61 16.23
C SER A 109 -6.00 -9.63 14.72
N THR A 110 -4.76 -9.53 14.24
CA THR A 110 -4.47 -9.45 12.79
C THR A 110 -3.37 -10.42 12.41
N ILE A 111 -3.51 -11.08 11.26
CA ILE A 111 -2.46 -11.86 10.59
C ILE A 111 -2.11 -11.16 9.27
N LEU A 112 -0.88 -10.67 9.18
CA LEU A 112 -0.34 -10.00 7.99
C LEU A 112 0.77 -10.86 7.37
N ASP A 113 0.67 -11.14 6.08
CA ASP A 113 1.76 -11.79 5.34
C ASP A 113 2.94 -10.81 5.15
N ASP A 114 4.11 -11.20 5.64
CA ASP A 114 5.28 -10.32 5.67
C ASP A 114 5.79 -9.94 4.29
N TYR A 115 5.72 -10.84 3.32
CA TYR A 115 6.18 -10.58 1.96
C TYR A 115 5.26 -9.64 1.20
N SER A 116 3.98 -9.97 1.11
CA SER A 116 2.98 -9.26 0.33
C SER A 116 2.33 -8.09 1.05
N ARG A 117 2.46 -7.97 2.38
CA ARG A 117 1.70 -7.06 3.24
C ARG A 117 0.19 -7.36 3.27
N TYR A 118 -0.27 -8.43 2.67
CA TYR A 118 -1.68 -8.81 2.62
C TYR A 118 -2.19 -9.18 4.01
N ILE A 119 -3.34 -8.66 4.40
CA ILE A 119 -4.04 -9.09 5.61
C ILE A 119 -4.75 -10.40 5.28
N VAL A 120 -4.19 -11.50 5.76
CA VAL A 120 -4.69 -12.86 5.51
C VAL A 120 -5.98 -13.09 6.28
N HIS A 121 -5.99 -12.69 7.55
CA HIS A 121 -7.17 -12.77 8.42
C HIS A 121 -7.10 -11.75 9.55
N TRP A 122 -8.26 -11.39 10.06
CA TRP A 122 -8.40 -10.53 11.24
C TRP A 122 -9.69 -10.86 12.00
N GLU A 123 -9.70 -10.57 13.30
CA GLU A 123 -10.85 -10.78 14.17
C GLU A 123 -10.96 -9.67 15.22
N LEU A 124 -12.19 -9.23 15.46
CA LEU A 124 -12.50 -8.35 16.59
C LEU A 124 -12.84 -9.18 17.82
N CYS A 125 -12.00 -9.10 18.86
CA CYS A 125 -12.07 -9.89 20.08
C CYS A 125 -12.47 -9.02 21.26
N ARG A 126 -13.09 -9.64 22.28
CA ARG A 126 -13.40 -9.00 23.57
C ARG A 126 -12.15 -8.90 24.46
N ASP A 127 -11.23 -9.84 24.32
CA ASP A 127 -10.04 -9.98 25.14
C ASP A 127 -8.80 -10.15 24.25
N MET A 128 -7.60 -10.15 24.87
CA MET A 128 -6.33 -10.53 24.26
C MET A 128 -5.82 -11.84 24.87
N LYS A 129 -6.60 -12.91 24.73
CA LYS A 129 -6.23 -14.23 25.25
C LYS A 129 -5.48 -15.07 24.23
N THR A 130 -4.73 -16.03 24.70
CA THR A 130 -4.06 -17.04 23.85
C THR A 130 -5.05 -17.73 22.91
N SER A 131 -6.25 -18.08 23.39
CA SER A 131 -7.30 -18.69 22.59
C SER A 131 -7.77 -17.83 21.41
N ASP A 132 -7.72 -16.49 21.54
CA ASP A 132 -8.06 -15.59 20.45
C ASP A 132 -6.97 -15.59 19.37
N VAL A 133 -5.70 -15.66 19.77
CA VAL A 133 -4.56 -15.84 18.83
C VAL A 133 -4.67 -17.16 18.10
N GLU A 134 -4.90 -18.28 18.84
CA GLU A 134 -5.05 -19.61 18.25
C GLU A 134 -6.16 -19.64 17.20
N ARG A 135 -7.33 -19.08 17.52
CA ARG A 135 -8.49 -19.01 16.64
C ARG A 135 -8.18 -18.17 15.38
N THR A 136 -7.53 -17.01 15.56
CA THR A 136 -7.15 -16.13 14.44
C THR A 136 -6.16 -16.84 13.51
N VAL A 137 -5.16 -17.56 14.05
CA VAL A 137 -4.18 -18.33 13.28
C VAL A 137 -4.86 -19.50 12.55
N GLU A 138 -5.76 -20.22 13.21
CA GLU A 138 -6.48 -21.35 12.60
C GLU A 138 -7.32 -20.89 11.39
N ARG A 139 -8.06 -19.79 11.54
CA ARG A 139 -8.84 -19.20 10.47
C ARG A 139 -7.97 -18.67 9.33
N ALA A 140 -6.83 -18.03 9.67
CA ALA A 140 -5.86 -17.60 8.67
C ALA A 140 -5.30 -18.77 7.84
N LEU A 141 -4.99 -19.90 8.48
CA LEU A 141 -4.55 -21.13 7.79
C LEU A 141 -5.64 -21.68 6.86
N ALA A 142 -6.90 -21.64 7.30
CA ALA A 142 -8.03 -22.08 6.49
C ALA A 142 -8.25 -21.18 5.26
N VAL A 143 -8.26 -19.85 5.46
CA VAL A 143 -8.40 -18.85 4.38
C VAL A 143 -7.26 -18.94 3.37
N ALA A 144 -6.03 -19.16 3.85
CA ALA A 144 -4.85 -19.31 3.00
C ALA A 144 -4.73 -20.69 2.31
N GLY A 145 -5.60 -21.66 2.62
CA GLY A 145 -5.52 -23.03 2.08
C GLY A 145 -4.32 -23.83 2.58
N LEU A 146 -3.72 -23.44 3.71
CA LEU A 146 -2.49 -24.02 4.26
C LEU A 146 -2.75 -25.12 5.30
N GLN A 147 -3.92 -25.76 5.30
CA GLN A 147 -4.25 -26.80 6.30
C GLN A 147 -3.35 -28.03 6.19
N ASN A 148 -2.93 -28.38 4.96
CA ASN A 148 -2.13 -29.56 4.66
C ASN A 148 -0.91 -29.17 3.80
N GLY A 149 0.17 -28.63 4.38
CA GLY A 149 1.32 -28.26 3.56
C GLY A 149 2.30 -27.32 4.25
N GLN A 150 2.82 -26.36 3.48
CA GLN A 150 3.75 -25.35 3.97
C GLN A 150 3.16 -24.59 5.16
N ARG A 151 3.99 -24.32 6.14
CA ARG A 151 3.63 -23.55 7.33
C ARG A 151 4.46 -22.27 7.40
N PRO A 152 3.81 -21.11 7.59
CA PRO A 152 4.52 -19.85 7.82
C PRO A 152 5.25 -19.89 9.17
N LYS A 153 6.31 -19.11 9.28
CA LYS A 153 6.82 -18.69 10.59
C LYS A 153 5.87 -17.62 11.14
N LEU A 154 5.62 -17.60 12.44
CA LEU A 154 4.77 -16.61 13.07
C LEU A 154 5.59 -15.63 13.90
N LEU A 155 5.69 -14.40 13.45
CA LEU A 155 6.38 -13.31 14.15
C LEU A 155 5.38 -12.54 15.02
N SER A 156 5.65 -12.46 16.31
CA SER A 156 4.87 -11.68 17.28
C SER A 156 5.78 -10.85 18.18
N ASP A 157 5.20 -9.95 18.94
CA ASP A 157 5.87 -9.32 20.07
C ASP A 157 6.04 -10.30 21.25
N ASN A 158 6.51 -9.77 22.39
CA ASN A 158 6.68 -10.55 23.63
C ASN A 158 5.48 -10.38 24.57
N GLY A 159 4.29 -10.04 24.03
CA GLY A 159 3.07 -9.96 24.84
C GLY A 159 2.70 -11.28 25.52
N ALA A 160 2.08 -11.22 26.69
CA ALA A 160 1.79 -12.40 27.50
C ALA A 160 1.01 -13.50 26.75
N CYS A 161 0.08 -13.12 25.87
CA CYS A 161 -0.67 -14.07 25.04
C CYS A 161 0.21 -14.81 24.02
N TYR A 162 1.30 -14.16 23.54
CA TYR A 162 2.20 -14.73 22.53
C TYR A 162 3.31 -15.61 23.12
N ILE A 163 3.72 -15.36 24.36
CA ILE A 163 4.78 -16.17 25.02
C ILE A 163 4.25 -17.34 25.84
N SER A 164 2.92 -17.51 25.93
CA SER A 164 2.26 -18.53 26.74
C SER A 164 2.67 -19.96 26.33
N ALA A 165 2.68 -20.86 27.31
CA ALA A 165 2.98 -22.28 27.06
C ALA A 165 1.94 -22.94 26.15
N ASP A 166 0.68 -22.52 26.29
CA ASP A 166 -0.45 -23.04 25.51
C ASP A 166 -0.29 -22.69 24.03
N LEU A 167 -0.01 -21.41 23.70
CA LEU A 167 0.26 -21.01 22.32
C LEU A 167 1.44 -21.77 21.73
N LYS A 168 2.53 -21.93 22.48
CA LYS A 168 3.70 -22.69 22.02
C LYS A 168 3.34 -24.15 21.69
N LYS A 169 2.52 -24.78 22.54
CA LYS A 169 2.02 -26.14 22.32
C LYS A 169 1.13 -26.21 21.08
N TYR A 170 0.22 -25.26 20.92
CA TYR A 170 -0.66 -25.15 19.77
C TYR A 170 0.15 -24.96 18.46
N LEU A 171 1.05 -23.97 18.41
CA LEU A 171 1.87 -23.71 17.22
C LEU A 171 2.73 -24.92 16.83
N LYS A 172 3.30 -25.63 17.83
CA LYS A 172 4.03 -26.86 17.60
C LYS A 172 3.16 -27.95 16.98
N SER A 173 1.90 -28.12 17.45
CA SER A 173 0.94 -29.07 16.88
C SER A 173 0.60 -28.75 15.42
N LYS A 174 0.58 -27.46 15.07
CA LYS A 174 0.35 -26.96 13.70
C LYS A 174 1.62 -26.89 12.86
N LYS A 175 2.79 -27.27 13.40
CA LYS A 175 4.12 -27.17 12.76
C LYS A 175 4.51 -25.73 12.36
N ILE A 176 4.01 -24.74 13.09
CA ILE A 176 4.33 -23.32 12.92
C ILE A 176 5.50 -22.96 13.85
N THR A 177 6.53 -22.33 13.30
CA THR A 177 7.68 -21.87 14.09
C THR A 177 7.42 -20.46 14.61
N PRO A 178 7.29 -20.26 15.94
CA PRO A 178 7.17 -18.91 16.50
C PRO A 178 8.51 -18.18 16.42
N ILE A 179 8.44 -16.89 16.07
CA ILE A 179 9.55 -15.95 16.13
C ILE A 179 9.10 -14.78 17.01
N HIS A 180 9.91 -14.42 17.98
CA HIS A 180 9.65 -13.26 18.83
C HIS A 180 10.61 -12.12 18.47
N GLY A 181 10.08 -10.89 18.44
CA GLY A 181 10.89 -9.70 18.27
C GLY A 181 11.96 -9.61 19.37
N ARG A 182 13.16 -9.13 19.04
CA ARG A 182 14.17 -8.86 20.05
C ARG A 182 13.69 -7.77 20.98
N VAL A 183 13.90 -7.96 22.28
CA VAL A 183 13.62 -6.94 23.30
C VAL A 183 14.35 -5.64 22.91
N ASN A 184 13.65 -4.51 22.90
CA ASN A 184 14.15 -3.19 22.51
C ASN A 184 14.54 -3.01 21.01
N HIS A 185 14.06 -3.87 20.11
CA HIS A 185 14.16 -3.67 18.67
C HIS A 185 12.77 -3.57 18.02
N PRO A 186 12.11 -2.38 18.08
CA PRO A 186 10.74 -2.19 17.54
C PRO A 186 10.65 -2.39 16.02
N GLN A 187 11.78 -2.37 15.32
CA GLN A 187 11.82 -2.52 13.86
C GLN A 187 11.37 -3.90 13.36
N THR A 188 11.32 -4.90 14.23
CA THR A 188 11.03 -6.29 13.84
C THR A 188 9.58 -6.46 13.35
N GLN A 189 8.63 -5.68 13.86
CA GLN A 189 7.21 -5.70 13.47
C GLN A 189 6.75 -4.43 12.72
N GLY A 190 7.67 -3.64 12.22
CA GLY A 190 7.38 -2.35 11.59
C GLY A 190 6.35 -2.39 10.45
N LYS A 191 6.08 -3.56 9.86
CA LYS A 191 5.08 -3.72 8.79
C LYS A 191 3.66 -3.74 9.34
N ILE A 192 3.40 -4.56 10.37
CA ILE A 192 2.09 -4.63 11.02
C ILE A 192 1.79 -3.35 11.81
N GLU A 193 2.82 -2.74 12.42
CA GLU A 193 2.67 -1.45 13.09
C GLU A 193 2.25 -0.33 12.13
N ARG A 194 2.85 -0.27 10.92
CA ARG A 194 2.46 0.68 9.86
C ARG A 194 1.03 0.42 9.37
N TYR A 195 0.64 -0.84 9.26
CA TYR A 195 -0.74 -1.21 8.96
C TYR A 195 -1.69 -0.69 10.04
N HIS A 196 -1.42 -0.99 11.32
CA HIS A 196 -2.24 -0.52 12.44
C HIS A 196 -2.32 1.01 12.50
N ARG A 197 -1.21 1.72 12.25
CA ARG A 197 -1.21 3.18 12.18
C ARG A 197 -2.11 3.69 11.06
N SER A 198 -1.99 3.13 9.86
CA SER A 198 -2.82 3.51 8.72
C SER A 198 -4.30 3.25 8.98
N MET A 199 -4.63 2.12 9.58
CA MET A 199 -5.98 1.76 9.94
C MET A 199 -6.56 2.70 11.00
N LYS A 200 -5.81 2.96 12.07
CA LYS A 200 -6.23 3.88 13.14
C LYS A 200 -6.49 5.30 12.63
N ASN A 201 -5.72 5.76 11.66
CA ASN A 201 -5.91 7.09 11.07
C ASN A 201 -7.21 7.23 10.29
N VAL A 202 -7.83 6.14 9.86
CA VAL A 202 -9.11 6.13 9.16
C VAL A 202 -10.24 5.72 10.10
N VAL A 203 -10.13 4.54 10.72
CA VAL A 203 -11.19 3.93 11.51
C VAL A 203 -11.46 4.71 12.83
N LYS A 204 -10.45 5.37 13.42
CA LYS A 204 -10.66 6.17 14.64
C LYS A 204 -11.27 7.56 14.40
N LEU A 205 -11.49 7.95 13.17
CA LEU A 205 -12.17 9.22 12.87
C LEU A 205 -13.68 9.15 13.20
N ASP A 206 -14.24 7.94 13.20
CA ASP A 206 -15.63 7.71 13.49
C ASP A 206 -15.82 7.25 14.95
N ASN A 207 -17.00 7.55 15.49
CA ASN A 207 -17.48 7.01 16.76
C ASN A 207 -18.34 5.78 16.50
N TYR A 208 -18.12 4.73 17.26
CA TYR A 208 -18.85 3.47 17.14
C TYR A 208 -19.72 3.27 18.37
N TYR A 209 -20.97 2.89 18.15
CA TYR A 209 -21.97 2.67 19.20
C TYR A 209 -22.31 1.19 19.39
N CYS A 210 -21.89 0.34 18.46
CA CYS A 210 -22.00 -1.11 18.60
C CYS A 210 -20.80 -1.82 17.92
N PRO A 211 -20.50 -3.07 18.31
CA PRO A 211 -19.40 -3.85 17.73
C PRO A 211 -19.55 -4.09 16.21
N GLU A 212 -20.77 -4.20 15.73
CA GLU A 212 -21.11 -4.47 14.33
C GLU A 212 -20.68 -3.29 13.42
N GLU A 213 -20.88 -2.05 13.89
CA GLU A 213 -20.43 -0.85 13.15
C GLU A 213 -18.90 -0.81 13.01
N LEU A 214 -18.19 -1.06 14.11
CA LEU A 214 -16.74 -1.14 14.08
C LEU A 214 -16.26 -2.27 13.17
N ASN A 215 -16.89 -3.44 13.23
CA ASN A 215 -16.56 -4.59 12.40
C ASN A 215 -16.74 -4.26 10.91
N ALA A 216 -17.86 -3.64 10.53
CA ALA A 216 -18.10 -3.23 9.13
C ALA A 216 -17.09 -2.19 8.64
N SER A 217 -16.68 -1.23 9.50
CA SER A 217 -15.65 -0.25 9.17
C SER A 217 -14.28 -0.90 8.99
N LEU A 218 -13.92 -1.85 9.84
CA LEU A 218 -12.68 -2.63 9.73
C LEU A 218 -12.66 -3.47 8.46
N GLU A 219 -13.75 -4.15 8.13
CA GLU A 219 -13.89 -4.94 6.90
C GLU A 219 -13.69 -4.08 5.66
N LYS A 220 -14.35 -2.92 5.60
CA LYS A 220 -14.20 -1.94 4.52
C LYS A 220 -12.76 -1.47 4.39
N PHE A 221 -12.11 -1.17 5.53
CA PHE A 221 -10.72 -0.73 5.52
C PHE A 221 -9.76 -1.84 5.06
N VAL A 222 -9.91 -3.08 5.55
CA VAL A 222 -9.07 -4.21 5.14
C VAL A 222 -9.23 -4.50 3.65
N ASN A 223 -10.46 -4.45 3.14
CA ASN A 223 -10.71 -4.63 1.72
C ASN A 223 -10.01 -3.54 0.89
N TYR A 224 -10.14 -2.27 1.28
CA TYR A 224 -9.41 -1.17 0.64
C TYR A 224 -7.90 -1.36 0.72
N TYR A 225 -7.37 -1.69 1.90
CA TYR A 225 -5.94 -1.91 2.12
C TYR A 225 -5.38 -3.03 1.27
N ASN A 226 -6.06 -4.15 1.18
CA ASN A 226 -5.62 -5.32 0.43
C ASN A 226 -5.73 -5.13 -1.09
N HIS A 227 -6.81 -4.51 -1.59
CA HIS A 227 -7.17 -4.55 -3.00
C HIS A 227 -7.06 -3.22 -3.74
N GLN A 228 -6.99 -2.08 -3.04
CA GLN A 228 -7.03 -0.77 -3.69
C GLN A 228 -5.82 0.11 -3.35
N ARG A 229 -5.25 -0.05 -2.16
CA ARG A 229 -4.14 0.79 -1.72
C ARG A 229 -2.84 0.39 -2.40
N TYR A 230 -2.23 1.33 -3.10
CA TYR A 230 -0.88 1.15 -3.67
C TYR A 230 0.20 1.29 -2.59
N HIS A 231 1.14 0.34 -2.55
CA HIS A 231 2.25 0.34 -1.61
C HIS A 231 3.58 0.63 -2.31
N GLU A 232 4.26 1.70 -1.90
CA GLU A 232 5.55 2.09 -2.45
C GLU A 232 6.59 0.96 -2.34
N SER A 233 6.67 0.31 -1.17
CA SER A 233 7.59 -0.81 -0.92
C SER A 233 7.28 -2.08 -1.74
N LEU A 234 6.17 -2.12 -2.47
CA LEU A 234 5.75 -3.19 -3.37
C LEU A 234 5.73 -2.73 -4.84
N ASP A 235 6.54 -1.72 -5.21
CA ASP A 235 6.55 -1.10 -6.55
C ASP A 235 5.18 -0.51 -6.94
N ASN A 236 4.48 0.03 -5.97
CA ASN A 236 3.17 0.63 -6.15
C ASN A 236 2.11 -0.33 -6.73
N VAL A 237 2.17 -1.60 -6.38
CA VAL A 237 1.05 -2.53 -6.56
C VAL A 237 0.32 -2.74 -5.23
N THR A 238 -0.86 -3.37 -5.27
CA THR A 238 -1.62 -3.67 -4.06
C THR A 238 -1.07 -4.91 -3.35
N PRO A 239 -1.29 -5.06 -2.03
CA PRO A 239 -0.97 -6.30 -1.31
C PRO A 239 -1.56 -7.55 -1.99
N ALA A 240 -2.80 -7.47 -2.48
CA ALA A 240 -3.46 -8.56 -3.19
C ALA A 240 -2.74 -8.93 -4.50
N ASP A 241 -2.23 -7.95 -5.24
CA ASP A 241 -1.50 -8.21 -6.48
C ASP A 241 -0.22 -9.03 -6.23
N VAL A 242 0.46 -8.74 -5.11
CA VAL A 242 1.65 -9.51 -4.70
C VAL A 242 1.24 -10.89 -4.19
N TYR A 243 0.24 -10.95 -3.29
CA TYR A 243 -0.23 -12.19 -2.67
C TYR A 243 -0.71 -13.22 -3.70
N PHE A 244 -1.42 -12.77 -4.72
CA PHE A 244 -1.93 -13.62 -5.82
C PHE A 244 -0.98 -13.72 -7.02
N GLY A 245 0.29 -13.29 -6.89
CA GLY A 245 1.31 -13.45 -7.93
C GLY A 245 1.10 -12.64 -9.19
N LYS A 246 0.35 -11.52 -9.14
CA LYS A 246 0.06 -10.67 -10.30
C LYS A 246 1.09 -9.56 -10.52
N ARG A 247 1.97 -9.29 -9.53
CA ARG A 247 2.92 -8.18 -9.51
C ARG A 247 3.71 -8.05 -10.81
N GLU A 248 4.40 -9.11 -11.22
CA GLU A 248 5.27 -9.06 -12.39
C GLU A 248 4.53 -8.71 -13.69
N LYS A 249 3.32 -9.27 -13.87
CA LYS A 249 2.47 -8.95 -15.03
C LYS A 249 2.06 -7.48 -15.05
N ILE A 250 1.75 -6.91 -13.88
CA ILE A 250 1.37 -5.50 -13.76
C ILE A 250 2.57 -4.61 -14.09
N LEU A 251 3.75 -4.89 -13.55
CA LEU A 251 4.96 -4.11 -13.81
C LEU A 251 5.35 -4.14 -15.29
N GLN A 252 5.32 -5.32 -15.91
CA GLN A 252 5.58 -5.44 -17.36
C GLN A 252 4.57 -4.66 -18.20
N ARG A 253 3.28 -4.67 -17.82
CA ARG A 253 2.25 -3.87 -18.50
C ARG A 253 2.53 -2.38 -18.36
N ARG A 254 2.91 -1.90 -17.17
CA ARG A 254 3.24 -0.49 -16.94
C ARG A 254 4.45 -0.04 -17.76
N GLU A 255 5.49 -0.85 -17.86
CA GLU A 255 6.65 -0.54 -18.73
C GLU A 255 6.27 -0.45 -20.21
N LYS A 256 5.39 -1.32 -20.72
CA LYS A 256 4.86 -1.22 -22.08
C LYS A 256 4.08 0.08 -22.28
N ILE A 257 3.19 0.43 -21.36
CA ILE A 257 2.41 1.68 -21.40
C ILE A 257 3.35 2.90 -21.40
N LYS A 258 4.36 2.89 -20.54
CA LYS A 258 5.36 3.96 -20.46
C LYS A 258 6.10 4.12 -21.81
N ALA A 259 6.60 3.03 -22.39
CA ALA A 259 7.28 3.05 -23.69
C ALA A 259 6.36 3.59 -24.79
N GLN A 260 5.09 3.15 -24.85
CA GLN A 260 4.11 3.64 -25.82
C GLN A 260 3.85 5.15 -25.65
N ASN A 261 3.67 5.63 -24.43
CA ASN A 261 3.45 7.05 -24.16
C ASN A 261 4.68 7.90 -24.52
N MET A 262 5.89 7.41 -24.27
CA MET A 262 7.11 8.13 -24.65
C MET A 262 7.27 8.20 -26.19
N ASN A 263 6.97 7.13 -26.89
CA ASN A 263 6.99 7.11 -28.36
C ASN A 263 5.92 8.04 -28.95
N TYR A 264 4.72 8.03 -28.39
CA TYR A 264 3.65 8.95 -28.79
C TYR A 264 4.06 10.42 -28.64
N ARG A 265 4.64 10.80 -27.50
CA ARG A 265 5.12 12.18 -27.28
C ARG A 265 6.24 12.56 -28.24
N ARG A 266 7.13 11.61 -28.55
CA ARG A 266 8.20 11.81 -29.53
C ARG A 266 7.62 12.04 -30.94
N ALA A 267 6.64 11.23 -31.34
CA ALA A 267 5.98 11.37 -32.65
C ALA A 267 5.29 12.74 -32.77
N LEU A 268 4.52 13.14 -31.74
CA LEU A 268 3.88 14.47 -31.71
C LEU A 268 4.90 15.60 -31.87
N TYR A 269 6.03 15.53 -31.17
CA TYR A 269 7.07 16.55 -31.25
C TYR A 269 7.63 16.66 -32.66
N PHE A 270 7.91 15.54 -33.36
CA PHE A 270 8.41 15.58 -34.71
C PHE A 270 7.37 16.06 -35.72
N THR A 271 6.11 15.68 -35.57
CA THR A 271 5.00 16.18 -36.42
C THR A 271 4.84 17.70 -36.24
N GLU A 272 4.80 18.22 -35.02
CA GLU A 272 4.73 19.65 -34.76
C GLU A 272 5.94 20.40 -35.35
N LYS A 273 7.13 19.82 -35.26
CA LYS A 273 8.36 20.40 -35.84
C LYS A 273 8.34 20.45 -37.37
N LEU A 274 7.83 19.42 -38.03
CA LEU A 274 7.67 19.38 -39.48
C LEU A 274 6.65 20.41 -39.98
N ASN A 275 5.52 20.53 -39.30
CA ASN A 275 4.49 21.53 -39.63
C ASN A 275 4.98 22.98 -39.43
N PHE A 276 5.94 23.17 -38.50
CA PHE A 276 6.55 24.49 -38.30
C PHE A 276 7.59 24.84 -39.38
N ILE A 277 8.27 23.82 -39.98
CA ILE A 277 9.27 24.01 -41.02
C ILE A 277 8.61 24.16 -42.40
N ASN A 278 7.49 23.45 -42.63
CA ASN A 278 6.67 23.54 -43.83
C ASN A 278 5.26 24.03 -43.46
N PRO A 279 5.04 25.31 -43.18
CA PRO A 279 3.71 25.82 -43.10
C PRO A 279 3.06 25.66 -44.47
N THR A 280 2.04 24.79 -44.55
CA THR A 280 1.27 24.60 -45.79
C THR A 280 0.82 25.96 -46.33
N LEU A 281 1.17 26.18 -47.61
CA LEU A 281 0.71 27.27 -48.47
C LEU A 281 -0.83 27.43 -48.39
#